data_bb820dd2e035802339c50c5f5a53448b
#
_entry.id   bb820dd2e035802339c50c5f5a53448b
#
_cell.length_a   1.000
_cell.length_b   1.000
_cell.length_c   1.000
_cell.angle_alpha   90.00
_cell.angle_beta   90.00
_cell.angle_gamma   90.00
#
_symmetry.space_group_name_H-M   'P 1'
#
loop_
_entity.id
_entity.type
_entity.pdbx_description
1 polymer ?
#
loop_
_entity_poly.entity_id
_entity_poly.type
_entity_poly.pdbx_seq_one_letter_code
_entity_poly.pdbx_strand_id
1 'polypeptide(L)'
;MKKLLTLLACCSLSAPSFGVDWIRDRTYTSSSYGMLGINYDLGYHCTDSIKISFGPAVKLVMSEGILDAGLMTKLHYHYKFENTDITPYVTFGVGGVAKIPLSENQGPDVEEFFSYQIGSGINLPLSERTSVFAGYKLQKFHELSHGVEFGMSFNL
;
A
#
# COMPACT_ATOMS: atom_id res chain seq x y z
N MET A 1 -15.72 -0.84 16.95
CA MET A 1 -14.76 -1.84 16.41
C MET A 1 -15.36 -2.75 15.33
N LYS A 2 -16.52 -3.41 15.53
CA LYS A 2 -17.12 -4.31 14.51
C LYS A 2 -17.45 -3.60 13.18
N LYS A 3 -17.90 -2.33 13.19
CA LYS A 3 -18.24 -1.56 11.97
C LYS A 3 -17.01 -1.16 11.14
N LEU A 4 -15.86 -0.96 11.78
CA LEU A 4 -14.61 -0.62 11.09
C LEU A 4 -14.03 -1.83 10.36
N LEU A 5 -14.11 -3.02 10.98
CA LEU A 5 -13.70 -4.28 10.35
C LEU A 5 -14.56 -4.61 9.12
N THR A 6 -15.84 -4.33 9.17
CA THR A 6 -16.77 -4.55 8.04
C THR A 6 -16.46 -3.59 6.88
N LEU A 7 -16.08 -2.35 7.17
CA LEU A 7 -15.70 -1.38 6.14
C LEU A 7 -14.40 -1.78 5.43
N LEU A 8 -13.40 -2.25 6.18
CA LEU A 8 -12.15 -2.77 5.62
C LEU A 8 -12.36 -4.04 4.77
N ALA A 9 -13.25 -4.93 5.20
CA ALA A 9 -13.60 -6.13 4.45
C ALA A 9 -14.39 -5.83 3.16
N CYS A 10 -15.25 -4.81 3.17
CA CYS A 10 -15.98 -4.40 1.96
C CYS A 10 -15.09 -3.74 0.91
N CYS A 11 -14.05 -3.00 1.31
CA CYS A 11 -13.10 -2.39 0.38
C CYS A 11 -12.23 -3.42 -0.35
N SER A 12 -12.04 -4.62 0.23
CA SER A 12 -11.24 -5.68 -0.40
C SER A 12 -12.00 -6.51 -1.43
N LEU A 13 -13.33 -6.40 -1.51
CA LEU A 13 -14.19 -7.23 -2.37
C LEU A 13 -14.78 -6.51 -3.59
N SER A 14 -14.69 -5.19 -3.65
CA SER A 14 -15.19 -4.43 -4.79
C SER A 14 -14.06 -4.11 -5.78
N ALA A 15 -13.58 -5.11 -6.52
CA ALA A 15 -12.85 -4.83 -7.75
C ALA A 15 -13.85 -4.21 -8.74
N PRO A 16 -13.66 -2.96 -9.20
CA PRO A 16 -14.53 -2.38 -10.20
C PRO A 16 -14.40 -3.18 -11.50
N SER A 17 -15.49 -3.78 -11.93
CA SER A 17 -15.58 -4.40 -13.26
C SER A 17 -15.66 -3.30 -14.33
N PHE A 18 -14.57 -2.59 -14.57
CA PHE A 18 -14.46 -1.68 -15.68
C PHE A 18 -13.97 -2.43 -16.91
N GLY A 19 -14.90 -2.64 -17.84
CA GLY A 19 -14.69 -3.39 -19.05
C GLY A 19 -13.90 -2.64 -20.10
N VAL A 20 -12.60 -2.84 -20.12
CA VAL A 20 -11.80 -2.78 -21.33
C VAL A 20 -10.70 -3.83 -21.14
N ASP A 21 -10.74 -4.92 -21.87
CA ASP A 21 -9.86 -6.09 -21.70
C ASP A 21 -8.36 -5.75 -21.71
N TRP A 22 -7.93 -4.77 -22.50
CA TRP A 22 -6.53 -4.34 -22.56
C TRP A 22 -6.03 -3.61 -21.29
N ILE A 23 -6.94 -3.03 -20.50
CA ILE A 23 -6.61 -2.42 -19.19
C ILE A 23 -6.51 -3.51 -18.14
N ARG A 24 -7.36 -4.53 -18.22
CA ARG A 24 -7.46 -5.61 -17.25
C ARG A 24 -6.16 -6.40 -17.14
N ASP A 25 -5.54 -6.75 -18.26
CA ASP A 25 -4.29 -7.52 -18.28
C ASP A 25 -3.07 -6.77 -17.70
N ARG A 26 -3.21 -5.45 -17.47
CA ARG A 26 -2.15 -4.59 -16.91
C ARG A 26 -2.46 -4.04 -15.54
N THR A 27 -3.60 -4.36 -14.98
CA THR A 27 -3.98 -3.91 -13.64
C THR A 27 -3.67 -4.96 -12.59
N TYR A 28 -3.35 -4.50 -11.40
CA TYR A 28 -3.15 -5.36 -10.26
C TYR A 28 -3.69 -4.70 -8.98
N THR A 29 -3.99 -5.52 -8.00
CA THR A 29 -4.23 -5.07 -6.63
C THR A 29 -3.14 -5.60 -5.73
N SER A 30 -2.76 -4.82 -4.73
CA SER A 30 -1.85 -5.29 -3.71
C SER A 30 -2.29 -4.86 -2.32
N SER A 31 -1.97 -5.68 -1.37
CA SER A 31 -2.14 -5.37 0.04
C SER A 31 -0.84 -5.63 0.77
N SER A 32 -0.45 -4.73 1.66
CA SER A 32 0.70 -4.92 2.52
C SER A 32 0.35 -4.63 3.96
N TYR A 33 1.02 -5.35 4.84
CA TYR A 33 0.91 -5.24 6.28
C TYR A 33 2.33 -5.22 6.87
N GLY A 34 2.53 -4.42 7.89
CA GLY A 34 3.82 -4.36 8.59
C GLY A 34 3.80 -3.43 9.77
N MET A 35 4.99 -3.16 10.30
CA MET A 35 5.18 -2.27 11.46
C MET A 35 4.66 -0.84 11.21
N LEU A 36 4.56 -0.44 9.95
CA LEU A 36 4.11 0.90 9.54
C LEU A 36 2.63 0.95 9.17
N GLY A 37 1.87 -0.11 9.43
CA GLY A 37 0.44 -0.15 9.17
C GLY A 37 0.04 -1.04 8.01
N ILE A 38 -1.13 -0.75 7.44
CA ILE A 38 -1.75 -1.50 6.36
C ILE A 38 -1.87 -0.58 5.15
N ASN A 39 -1.50 -1.09 3.97
CA ASN A 39 -1.74 -0.41 2.71
C ASN A 39 -2.55 -1.32 1.79
N TYR A 40 -3.40 -0.72 1.01
CA TYR A 40 -4.09 -1.38 -0.08
C TYR A 40 -3.96 -0.51 -1.33
N ASP A 41 -3.49 -1.11 -2.42
CA ASP A 41 -3.19 -0.38 -3.63
C ASP A 41 -3.89 -1.01 -4.84
N LEU A 42 -4.39 -0.16 -5.70
CA LEU A 42 -4.75 -0.48 -7.07
C LEU A 42 -3.65 0.04 -7.98
N GLY A 43 -3.11 -0.80 -8.82
CA GLY A 43 -1.96 -0.44 -9.63
C GLY A 43 -2.09 -0.82 -11.09
N TYR A 44 -1.18 -0.24 -11.87
CA TYR A 44 -1.08 -0.44 -13.30
C TYR A 44 0.37 -0.72 -13.70
N HIS A 45 0.58 -1.73 -14.54
CA HIS A 45 1.88 -2.06 -15.13
C HIS A 45 2.15 -1.14 -16.33
N CYS A 46 2.94 -0.10 -16.14
CA CYS A 46 3.36 0.79 -17.22
C CYS A 46 4.28 0.07 -18.20
N THR A 47 5.23 -0.69 -17.65
CA THR A 47 6.15 -1.58 -18.37
C THR A 47 6.34 -2.85 -17.55
N ASP A 48 7.12 -3.81 -18.05
CA ASP A 48 7.49 -5.02 -17.30
C ASP A 48 8.25 -4.74 -16.01
N SER A 49 8.91 -3.59 -15.93
CA SER A 49 9.72 -3.20 -14.77
C SER A 49 9.14 -2.04 -13.97
N ILE A 50 8.23 -1.25 -14.56
CA ILE A 50 7.68 -0.05 -13.93
C ILE A 50 6.20 -0.24 -13.67
N LYS A 51 5.79 -0.03 -12.43
CA LYS A 51 4.40 -0.05 -12.00
C LYS A 51 4.07 1.23 -11.26
N ILE A 52 2.85 1.70 -11.41
CA ILE A 52 2.28 2.81 -10.64
C ILE A 52 1.10 2.27 -9.86
N SER A 53 0.97 2.67 -8.62
CA SER A 53 -0.20 2.33 -7.81
C SER A 53 -0.71 3.53 -7.03
N PHE A 54 -1.96 3.43 -6.64
CA PHE A 54 -2.66 4.40 -5.82
C PHE A 54 -3.56 3.67 -4.83
N GLY A 55 -3.58 4.14 -3.59
CA GLY A 55 -4.45 3.53 -2.61
C GLY A 55 -4.34 4.09 -1.20
N PRO A 56 -5.23 3.64 -0.31
CA PRO A 56 -5.22 4.03 1.08
C PRO A 56 -4.04 3.41 1.84
N ALA A 57 -3.51 4.21 2.77
CA ALA A 57 -2.52 3.80 3.75
C ALA A 57 -3.03 4.15 5.15
N VAL A 58 -3.00 3.21 6.06
CA VAL A 58 -3.52 3.37 7.43
C VAL A 58 -2.49 2.88 8.43
N LYS A 59 -2.17 3.72 9.42
CA LYS A 59 -1.28 3.39 10.53
C LYS A 59 -1.98 3.69 11.85
N LEU A 60 -2.03 2.72 12.74
CA LEU A 60 -2.55 2.88 14.09
C LEU A 60 -1.40 3.03 15.08
N VAL A 61 -1.33 4.17 15.76
CA VAL A 61 -0.37 4.42 16.84
C VAL A 61 -1.07 4.23 18.18
N MET A 62 -1.06 2.99 18.68
CA MET A 62 -1.80 2.62 19.90
C MET A 62 -1.34 3.37 21.14
N SER A 63 -0.05 3.69 21.25
CA SER A 63 0.52 4.41 22.39
C SER A 63 -0.04 5.83 22.55
N GLU A 64 -0.46 6.43 21.46
CA GLU A 64 -0.95 7.81 21.42
C GLU A 64 -2.46 7.90 21.17
N GLY A 65 -3.12 6.78 20.86
CA GLY A 65 -4.53 6.77 20.48
C GLY A 65 -4.80 7.53 19.17
N ILE A 66 -3.89 7.42 18.20
CA ILE A 66 -3.92 8.15 16.94
C ILE A 66 -4.10 7.16 15.79
N LEU A 67 -4.93 7.52 14.84
CA LEU A 67 -5.08 6.87 13.56
C LEU A 67 -4.57 7.80 12.45
N ASP A 68 -3.49 7.42 11.78
CA ASP A 68 -3.06 8.07 10.55
C ASP A 68 -3.72 7.37 9.37
N ALA A 69 -4.48 8.09 8.57
CA ALA A 69 -5.13 7.55 7.39
C ALA A 69 -4.93 8.50 6.20
N GLY A 70 -4.59 7.96 5.06
CA GLY A 70 -4.32 8.78 3.89
C GLY A 70 -4.37 8.04 2.56
N LEU A 71 -4.10 8.79 1.51
CA LEU A 71 -4.01 8.28 0.15
C LEU A 71 -2.60 8.51 -0.38
N MET A 72 -2.04 7.46 -0.97
CA MET A 72 -0.67 7.46 -1.49
C MET A 72 -0.66 7.06 -2.96
N THR A 73 0.12 7.76 -3.74
CA THR A 73 0.52 7.35 -5.09
C THR A 73 1.93 6.82 -5.03
N LYS A 74 2.19 5.67 -5.62
CA LYS A 74 3.47 4.97 -5.54
C LYS A 74 3.98 4.60 -6.92
N LEU A 75 5.26 4.79 -7.12
CA LEU A 75 6.02 4.31 -8.27
C LEU A 75 6.89 3.14 -7.81
N HIS A 76 6.80 2.01 -8.49
CA HIS A 76 7.59 0.82 -8.21
C HIS A 76 8.47 0.51 -9.41
N TYR A 77 9.74 0.24 -9.15
CA TYR A 77 10.68 -0.29 -10.13
C TYR A 77 11.10 -1.70 -9.74
N HIS A 78 10.85 -2.67 -10.60
CA HIS A 78 11.15 -4.08 -10.43
C HIS A 78 12.32 -4.47 -11.34
N TYR A 79 13.38 -5.00 -10.77
CA TYR A 79 14.52 -5.49 -11.52
C TYR A 79 14.41 -6.99 -11.73
N LYS A 80 14.24 -7.42 -12.98
CA LYS A 80 14.14 -8.84 -13.33
C LYS A 80 15.53 -9.40 -13.64
N PHE A 81 15.89 -10.49 -12.97
CA PHE A 81 17.08 -11.28 -13.30
C PHE A 81 16.67 -12.40 -14.26
N GLU A 82 17.53 -12.73 -15.22
CA GLU A 82 17.27 -13.76 -16.24
C GLU A 82 17.22 -15.20 -15.66
N ASN A 83 17.86 -15.43 -14.52
CA ASN A 83 18.09 -16.76 -13.97
C ASN A 83 17.33 -17.05 -12.65
N THR A 84 16.43 -16.19 -12.22
CA THR A 84 15.71 -16.38 -10.96
C THR A 84 14.33 -15.71 -11.01
N ASP A 85 13.37 -16.33 -10.35
CA ASP A 85 12.02 -15.79 -10.17
C ASP A 85 11.97 -14.68 -9.11
N ILE A 86 13.05 -14.50 -8.35
CA ILE A 86 13.15 -13.43 -7.35
C ILE A 86 13.32 -12.10 -8.06
N THR A 87 12.43 -11.17 -7.78
CA THR A 87 12.43 -9.85 -8.39
C THR A 87 12.63 -8.77 -7.33
N PRO A 88 13.84 -8.23 -7.15
CA PRO A 88 14.05 -7.07 -6.30
C PRO A 88 13.24 -5.88 -6.80
N TYR A 89 12.76 -5.06 -5.87
CA TYR A 89 12.06 -3.84 -6.20
C TYR A 89 12.50 -2.66 -5.32
N VAL A 90 12.32 -1.48 -5.85
CA VAL A 90 12.34 -0.23 -5.10
C VAL A 90 11.02 0.48 -5.31
N THR A 91 10.55 1.18 -4.29
CA THR A 91 9.32 1.95 -4.36
C THR A 91 9.54 3.36 -3.84
N PHE A 92 8.87 4.31 -4.46
CA PHE A 92 8.78 5.69 -4.02
C PHE A 92 7.32 6.11 -4.04
N GLY A 93 6.85 6.71 -2.96
CA GLY A 93 5.45 7.14 -2.84
C GLY A 93 5.33 8.54 -2.26
N VAL A 94 4.29 9.24 -2.69
CA VAL A 94 3.88 10.54 -2.15
C VAL A 94 2.37 10.58 -1.95
N GLY A 95 1.92 11.36 -1.00
CA GLY A 95 0.48 11.47 -0.72
C GLY A 95 0.13 12.46 0.35
N GLY A 96 -1.13 12.43 0.74
CA GLY A 96 -1.67 13.18 1.87
C GLY A 96 -2.19 12.23 2.93
N VAL A 97 -1.93 12.56 4.17
CA VAL A 97 -2.37 11.80 5.36
C VAL A 97 -3.02 12.72 6.35
N ALA A 98 -4.12 12.27 6.91
CA ALA A 98 -4.81 12.91 7.99
C ALA A 98 -4.54 12.16 9.31
N LYS A 99 -4.23 12.92 10.35
CA LYS A 99 -4.10 12.44 11.72
C LYS A 99 -5.45 12.55 12.41
N ILE A 100 -5.97 11.45 12.89
CA ILE A 100 -7.29 11.35 13.51
C ILE A 100 -7.10 10.90 14.97
N PRO A 101 -7.34 11.76 15.96
CA PRO A 101 -7.33 11.35 17.36
C PRO A 101 -8.50 10.40 17.64
N LEU A 102 -8.23 9.28 18.32
CA LEU A 102 -9.26 8.29 18.70
C LEU A 102 -9.88 8.56 20.08
N SER A 103 -9.39 9.58 20.80
CA SER A 103 -9.90 9.97 22.12
C SER A 103 -11.11 10.89 22.00
N GLU A 104 -12.18 10.54 22.68
CA GLU A 104 -13.46 11.30 22.67
C GLU A 104 -13.37 12.71 23.31
N ASN A 105 -12.28 13.01 24.04
CA ASN A 105 -12.11 14.27 24.76
C ASN A 105 -11.35 15.36 23.98
N GLN A 106 -10.82 15.04 22.82
CA GLN A 106 -10.22 16.02 21.91
C GLN A 106 -11.19 16.21 20.74
N GLY A 107 -11.60 17.45 20.50
CA GLY A 107 -12.42 17.79 19.34
C GLY A 107 -11.77 17.28 18.04
N PRO A 108 -12.48 17.27 16.92
CA PRO A 108 -11.97 16.70 15.66
C PRO A 108 -10.94 17.65 15.02
N ASP A 109 -9.79 17.79 15.66
CA ASP A 109 -8.63 18.43 15.06
C ASP A 109 -7.97 17.45 14.10
N VAL A 110 -8.48 17.42 12.87
CA VAL A 110 -7.90 16.67 11.77
C VAL A 110 -6.76 17.52 11.20
N GLU A 111 -5.54 17.09 11.45
CA GLU A 111 -4.35 17.72 10.86
C GLU A 111 -3.97 16.96 9.59
N GLU A 112 -3.83 17.68 8.48
CA GLU A 112 -3.41 17.13 7.20
C GLU A 112 -1.91 17.34 6.98
N PHE A 113 -1.22 16.28 6.56
CA PHE A 113 0.22 16.30 6.31
C PHE A 113 0.55 15.78 4.92
N PHE A 114 1.55 16.40 4.30
CA PHE A 114 2.24 15.79 3.17
C PHE A 114 3.03 14.58 3.64
N SER A 115 2.83 13.47 2.96
CA SER A 115 3.46 12.18 3.27
C SER A 115 4.31 11.69 2.12
N TYR A 116 5.41 11.02 2.45
CA TYR A 116 6.20 10.30 1.47
C TYR A 116 6.68 8.97 2.03
N GLN A 117 6.99 8.06 1.13
CA GLN A 117 7.60 6.79 1.48
C GLN A 117 8.66 6.40 0.47
N ILE A 118 9.65 5.67 0.96
CA ILE A 118 10.68 5.02 0.15
C ILE A 118 10.87 3.60 0.68
N GLY A 119 11.00 2.63 -0.20
CA GLY A 119 11.17 1.26 0.21
C GLY A 119 11.91 0.41 -0.80
N SER A 120 12.37 -0.73 -0.35
CA SER A 120 12.98 -1.75 -1.19
C SER A 120 12.68 -3.13 -0.65
N GLY A 121 12.69 -4.12 -1.51
CA GLY A 121 12.40 -5.49 -1.09
C GLY A 121 12.55 -6.48 -2.23
N ILE A 122 11.99 -7.65 -1.99
CA ILE A 122 11.94 -8.74 -2.95
C ILE A 122 10.49 -9.14 -3.20
N ASN A 123 10.18 -9.45 -4.44
CA ASN A 123 8.91 -9.98 -4.88
C ASN A 123 9.12 -11.40 -5.43
N LEU A 124 8.27 -12.31 -5.01
CA LEU A 124 8.29 -13.74 -5.38
C LEU A 124 6.97 -14.09 -6.05
N PRO A 125 6.94 -14.45 -7.33
CA PRO A 125 5.74 -14.96 -7.96
C PRO A 125 5.39 -16.34 -7.38
N LEU A 126 4.16 -16.50 -6.92
CA LEU A 126 3.62 -17.80 -6.48
C LEU A 126 2.83 -18.47 -7.60
N SER A 127 2.23 -17.69 -8.49
CA SER A 127 1.52 -18.15 -9.67
C SER A 127 1.54 -17.05 -10.74
N GLU A 128 0.95 -17.32 -11.91
CA GLU A 128 0.82 -16.33 -13.00
C GLU A 128 0.10 -15.05 -12.57
N ARG A 129 -0.78 -15.13 -11.58
CA ARG A 129 -1.59 -14.00 -11.11
C ARG A 129 -1.25 -13.51 -9.72
N THR A 130 -0.50 -14.28 -8.94
CA THR A 130 -0.28 -14.00 -7.52
C THR A 130 1.19 -13.91 -7.21
N SER A 131 1.60 -12.87 -6.53
CA SER A 131 2.94 -12.77 -5.97
C SER A 131 2.91 -12.30 -4.51
N VAL A 132 3.93 -12.68 -3.76
CA VAL A 132 4.17 -12.18 -2.40
C VAL A 132 5.42 -11.32 -2.42
N PHE A 133 5.45 -10.35 -1.54
CA PHE A 133 6.62 -9.51 -1.39
C PHE A 133 6.95 -9.27 0.07
N ALA A 134 8.23 -9.06 0.32
CA ALA A 134 8.75 -8.65 1.60
C ALA A 134 9.75 -7.52 1.38
N GLY A 135 9.73 -6.51 2.23
CA GLY A 135 10.59 -5.36 2.07
C GLY A 135 10.81 -4.57 3.35
N TYR A 136 11.61 -3.56 3.20
CA TYR A 136 11.87 -2.56 4.22
C TYR A 136 11.46 -1.19 3.70
N LYS A 137 10.73 -0.45 4.51
CA LYS A 137 10.14 0.83 4.13
C LYS A 137 10.47 1.91 5.17
N LEU A 138 10.82 3.06 4.68
CA LEU A 138 10.87 4.32 5.39
C LEU A 138 9.64 5.13 4.96
N GLN A 139 8.89 5.64 5.90
CA GLN A 139 7.65 6.36 5.66
C GLN A 139 7.54 7.56 6.59
N LYS A 140 7.20 8.70 6.03
CA LYS A 140 6.82 9.88 6.79
C LYS A 140 5.32 10.10 6.63
N PHE A 141 4.56 9.86 7.69
CA PHE A 141 3.22 10.39 7.85
C PHE A 141 3.34 11.75 8.56
N HIS A 142 2.97 11.88 9.83
CA HIS A 142 3.35 13.05 10.61
C HIS A 142 4.78 12.90 11.17
N GLU A 143 5.21 11.69 11.52
CA GLU A 143 6.56 11.36 11.96
C GLU A 143 7.25 10.39 11.00
N LEU A 144 8.58 10.50 10.92
CA LEU A 144 9.41 9.58 10.17
C LEU A 144 9.48 8.24 10.90
N SER A 145 9.05 7.20 10.24
CA SER A 145 9.04 5.83 10.77
C SER A 145 9.63 4.88 9.72
N HIS A 146 10.17 3.77 10.18
CA HIS A 146 10.72 2.74 9.30
C HIS A 146 10.41 1.35 9.82
N GLY A 147 10.36 0.37 8.94
CA GLY A 147 10.08 -1.01 9.34
C GLY A 147 9.95 -1.96 8.18
N VAL A 148 9.78 -3.23 8.52
CA VAL A 148 9.50 -4.28 7.55
C VAL A 148 8.04 -4.29 7.13
N GLU A 149 7.81 -4.65 5.88
CA GLU A 149 6.46 -4.90 5.35
C GLU A 149 6.43 -6.24 4.61
N PHE A 150 5.27 -6.87 4.64
CA PHE A 150 4.94 -8.07 3.88
C PHE A 150 3.65 -7.83 3.13
N GLY A 151 3.52 -8.40 1.96
CA GLY A 151 2.30 -8.22 1.21
C GLY A 151 2.11 -9.24 0.11
N MET A 152 0.94 -9.11 -0.51
CA MET A 152 0.54 -9.91 -1.67
C MET A 152 0.04 -8.98 -2.76
N SER A 153 0.27 -9.37 -4.01
CA SER A 153 -0.32 -8.70 -5.16
C SER A 153 -0.98 -9.71 -6.09
N PHE A 154 -2.06 -9.26 -6.73
CA PHE A 154 -2.88 -10.05 -7.63
C PHE A 154 -3.06 -9.30 -8.94
N ASN A 155 -2.65 -9.91 -10.06
CA ASN A 155 -2.96 -9.42 -11.40
C ASN A 155 -4.42 -9.74 -11.73
N LEU A 156 -5.15 -8.74 -12.22
CA LEU A 156 -6.59 -8.82 -12.48
C LEU A 156 -6.90 -9.38 -13.87
#